data_4ae7d3f822b659360bc360286778b968
#
_entry.id   4ae7d3f822b659360bc360286778b968
#
_cell.length_a   1.000
_cell.length_b   1.000
_cell.length_c   1.000
_cell.angle_alpha   90.00
_cell.angle_beta   90.00
_cell.angle_gamma   90.00
#
_symmetry.space_group_name_H-M   'P 1'
#
loop_
_entity.id
_entity.type
_entity.pdbx_description
1 polymer ?
#
loop_
_entity_poly.entity_id
_entity_poly.type
_entity_poly.pdbx_seq_one_letter_code
_entity_poly.pdbx_strand_id
1 'polypeptide(L)'
;MKSFFAGAFILIISAFNSIYAQQFIDRVNFFTDTSLINATLTLNIKKILAEKEKEGYIFPATFSCKMGDSLNVNDQVSVEVRGHFRRTYCYLPPLKLIYKNNPAAAFYRLKSLKLVNTCVPTFSNDQNLLKEFLIYKIYNLITDKSFRVRLLNLSYKDNSGKKKTITQHAFLMEDIKEVAKRNNCADWTGKKCNTESTDRRQMTIVAVFEYMIGNTDWSVPVNHNIKLIHANNDPMSSPFVVPYDFDYSGFVNTSYAVPDERLGIESVRERVYRGFPRTMEELNDVLDIFNKQKANIYATINSLNTLTAETKSGIIDYLDDFYRTINNPSSVKRTFITNARE
;
A
#
# COMPACT_ATOMS: atom_id res chain seq x y z
N MET A 1 11.77 -8.91 -88.81
CA MET A 1 10.82 -9.27 -87.77
C MET A 1 11.50 -9.01 -86.45
N LYS A 2 11.17 -7.92 -85.74
CA LYS A 2 11.71 -7.53 -84.44
C LYS A 2 10.57 -7.70 -83.44
N SER A 3 10.70 -8.64 -82.52
CA SER A 3 9.76 -8.89 -81.42
C SER A 3 10.17 -8.01 -80.22
N PHE A 4 9.26 -7.13 -79.79
CA PHE A 4 9.35 -6.37 -78.53
C PHE A 4 8.80 -7.21 -77.37
N PHE A 5 9.66 -7.50 -76.38
CA PHE A 5 9.23 -8.00 -75.08
C PHE A 5 8.96 -6.81 -74.16
N ALA A 6 7.71 -6.60 -73.78
CA ALA A 6 7.37 -5.64 -72.75
C ALA A 6 7.43 -6.36 -71.39
N GLY A 7 8.40 -6.01 -70.59
CA GLY A 7 8.53 -6.47 -69.19
C GLY A 7 7.64 -5.65 -68.28
N ALA A 8 6.62 -6.28 -67.71
CA ALA A 8 5.78 -5.68 -66.67
C ALA A 8 6.56 -5.73 -65.31
N PHE A 9 6.90 -4.53 -64.80
CA PHE A 9 7.47 -4.40 -63.45
C PHE A 9 6.34 -4.40 -62.44
N ILE A 10 6.16 -5.47 -61.70
CA ILE A 10 5.21 -5.55 -60.57
C ILE A 10 5.88 -4.94 -59.37
N LEU A 11 5.48 -3.72 -58.99
CA LEU A 11 5.87 -3.10 -57.72
C LEU A 11 5.09 -3.78 -56.60
N ILE A 12 5.73 -4.67 -55.84
CA ILE A 12 5.21 -5.22 -54.57
C ILE A 12 5.41 -4.14 -53.50
N ILE A 13 4.37 -3.39 -53.19
CA ILE A 13 4.32 -2.52 -52.02
C ILE A 13 4.09 -3.41 -50.80
N SER A 14 5.19 -3.81 -50.13
CA SER A 14 5.12 -4.45 -48.84
C SER A 14 4.70 -3.40 -47.79
N ALA A 15 3.40 -3.39 -47.47
CA ALA A 15 2.88 -2.65 -46.33
C ALA A 15 3.45 -3.29 -45.05
N PHE A 16 4.49 -2.70 -44.49
CA PHE A 16 4.93 -3.03 -43.14
C PHE A 16 3.85 -2.56 -42.17
N ASN A 17 2.93 -3.44 -41.83
CA ASN A 17 2.10 -3.31 -40.67
C ASN A 17 3.01 -3.44 -39.44
N SER A 18 3.46 -2.31 -38.88
CA SER A 18 4.10 -2.27 -37.58
C SER A 18 3.08 -2.73 -36.55
N ILE A 19 3.09 -4.01 -36.24
CA ILE A 19 2.36 -4.53 -35.09
C ILE A 19 3.03 -3.95 -33.86
N TYR A 20 2.50 -2.86 -33.34
CA TYR A 20 2.90 -2.38 -32.02
C TYR A 20 2.49 -3.45 -31.02
N ALA A 21 3.44 -4.24 -30.56
CA ALA A 21 3.22 -5.18 -29.47
C ALA A 21 2.74 -4.37 -28.26
N GLN A 22 1.53 -4.66 -27.79
CA GLN A 22 0.96 -4.01 -26.63
C GLN A 22 1.87 -4.26 -25.42
N GLN A 23 2.45 -3.20 -24.86
CA GLN A 23 3.34 -3.28 -23.73
C GLN A 23 2.52 -3.29 -22.44
N PHE A 24 2.45 -4.44 -21.78
CA PHE A 24 1.81 -4.58 -20.47
C PHE A 24 2.80 -4.28 -19.36
N ILE A 25 2.30 -3.63 -18.32
CA ILE A 25 3.05 -3.41 -17.08
C ILE A 25 3.23 -4.74 -16.36
N ASP A 26 4.47 -5.09 -16.08
CA ASP A 26 4.80 -6.25 -15.25
C ASP A 26 4.46 -5.98 -13.78
N ARG A 27 3.73 -6.91 -13.13
CA ARG A 27 3.22 -6.73 -11.77
C ARG A 27 4.31 -6.64 -10.73
N VAL A 28 5.36 -7.45 -10.87
CA VAL A 28 6.45 -7.50 -9.90
C VAL A 28 7.27 -6.23 -10.01
N ASN A 29 7.70 -5.87 -11.23
CA ASN A 29 8.52 -4.70 -11.48
C ASN A 29 7.79 -3.40 -11.14
N PHE A 30 6.48 -3.34 -11.32
CA PHE A 30 5.69 -2.16 -10.96
C PHE A 30 5.83 -1.76 -9.49
N PHE A 31 5.83 -2.72 -8.57
CA PHE A 31 5.91 -2.46 -7.12
C PHE A 31 7.35 -2.51 -6.56
N THR A 32 8.33 -3.01 -7.30
CA THR A 32 9.75 -2.98 -6.89
C THR A 32 10.45 -1.69 -7.28
N ASP A 33 10.02 -1.06 -8.37
CA ASP A 33 10.51 0.28 -8.74
C ASP A 33 10.01 1.32 -7.72
N THR A 34 10.91 2.18 -7.25
CA THR A 34 10.63 3.19 -6.21
C THR A 34 10.47 4.60 -6.77
N SER A 35 10.62 4.81 -8.08
CA SER A 35 10.49 6.14 -8.69
C SER A 35 9.07 6.69 -8.53
N LEU A 36 8.97 7.99 -8.24
CA LEU A 36 7.69 8.70 -8.18
C LEU A 36 7.05 8.75 -9.56
N ILE A 37 5.77 8.37 -9.67
CA ILE A 37 5.00 8.44 -10.90
C ILE A 37 4.16 9.71 -10.89
N ASN A 38 4.33 10.58 -11.89
CA ASN A 38 3.39 11.67 -12.17
C ASN A 38 2.19 11.11 -12.96
N ALA A 39 1.01 11.16 -12.36
CA ALA A 39 -0.20 10.57 -12.93
C ALA A 39 -1.37 11.56 -12.93
N THR A 40 -2.31 11.35 -13.84
CA THR A 40 -3.59 12.07 -13.90
C THR A 40 -4.73 11.08 -13.88
N LEU A 41 -5.70 11.28 -12.99
CA LEU A 41 -6.97 10.57 -12.97
C LEU A 41 -8.07 11.53 -13.38
N THR A 42 -8.55 11.38 -14.62
CA THR A 42 -9.63 12.20 -15.18
C THR A 42 -10.98 11.52 -14.96
N LEU A 43 -11.88 12.17 -14.23
CA LEU A 43 -13.16 11.62 -13.82
C LEU A 43 -14.17 12.74 -13.47
N ASN A 44 -15.44 12.40 -13.28
CA ASN A 44 -16.45 13.37 -12.83
C ASN A 44 -16.39 13.53 -11.30
N ILE A 45 -15.61 14.51 -10.83
CA ILE A 45 -15.42 14.77 -9.39
C ILE A 45 -16.77 15.11 -8.73
N LYS A 46 -17.61 15.94 -9.37
CA LYS A 46 -18.92 16.32 -8.82
C LYS A 46 -19.79 15.08 -8.57
N LYS A 47 -19.82 14.14 -9.52
CA LYS A 47 -20.61 12.93 -9.40
C LYS A 47 -20.08 12.01 -8.30
N ILE A 48 -18.75 11.83 -8.19
CA ILE A 48 -18.14 11.05 -7.10
C ILE A 48 -18.50 11.63 -5.74
N LEU A 49 -18.40 12.96 -5.56
CA LEU A 49 -18.73 13.62 -4.30
C LEU A 49 -20.20 13.46 -3.92
N ALA A 50 -21.12 13.47 -4.90
CA ALA A 50 -22.55 13.28 -4.67
C ALA A 50 -22.93 11.84 -4.32
N GLU A 51 -22.16 10.86 -4.83
CA GLU A 51 -22.50 9.44 -4.74
C GLU A 51 -21.54 8.65 -3.83
N LYS A 52 -20.58 9.32 -3.17
CA LYS A 52 -19.50 8.66 -2.42
C LYS A 52 -19.99 7.76 -1.27
N GLU A 53 -21.19 8.00 -0.75
CA GLU A 53 -21.77 7.19 0.32
C GLU A 53 -22.40 5.88 -0.19
N LYS A 54 -22.65 5.77 -1.49
CA LYS A 54 -23.19 4.54 -2.10
C LYS A 54 -22.07 3.52 -2.28
N GLU A 55 -22.13 2.43 -1.53
CA GLU A 55 -21.16 1.36 -1.62
C GLU A 55 -21.22 0.65 -2.99
N GLY A 56 -20.03 0.31 -3.52
CA GLY A 56 -19.92 -0.42 -4.79
C GLY A 56 -20.27 0.39 -6.03
N TYR A 57 -20.50 1.71 -5.90
CA TYR A 57 -20.79 2.54 -7.08
C TYR A 57 -19.53 2.71 -7.94
N ILE A 58 -19.69 2.44 -9.24
CA ILE A 58 -18.58 2.44 -10.22
C ILE A 58 -18.73 3.61 -11.18
N PHE A 59 -17.63 4.32 -11.40
CA PHE A 59 -17.54 5.46 -12.31
C PHE A 59 -16.54 5.18 -13.44
N PRO A 60 -16.80 5.66 -14.68
CA PRO A 60 -15.78 5.67 -15.72
C PRO A 60 -14.72 6.76 -15.42
N ALA A 61 -13.48 6.45 -15.73
CA ALA A 61 -12.35 7.36 -15.59
C ALA A 61 -11.27 7.05 -16.62
N THR A 62 -10.33 7.98 -16.80
CA THR A 62 -9.09 7.76 -17.55
C THR A 62 -7.91 7.92 -16.62
N PHE A 63 -7.04 6.92 -16.57
CA PHE A 63 -5.78 6.99 -15.84
C PHE A 63 -4.63 7.17 -16.82
N SER A 64 -3.90 8.28 -16.69
CA SER A 64 -2.78 8.63 -17.56
C SER A 64 -1.53 8.83 -16.75
N CYS A 65 -0.40 8.26 -17.18
CA CYS A 65 0.90 8.52 -16.59
C CYS A 65 2.03 8.25 -17.60
N LYS A 66 3.24 8.76 -17.31
CA LYS A 66 4.46 8.40 -18.01
C LYS A 66 5.30 7.51 -17.09
N MET A 67 5.71 6.35 -17.58
CA MET A 67 6.58 5.43 -16.87
C MET A 67 7.90 5.28 -17.61
N GLY A 68 9.00 5.70 -16.95
CA GLY A 68 10.29 5.83 -17.60
C GLY A 68 10.23 6.80 -18.79
N ASP A 69 11.13 6.62 -19.75
CA ASP A 69 11.22 7.51 -20.91
C ASP A 69 10.31 7.12 -22.09
N SER A 70 9.85 5.88 -22.13
CA SER A 70 9.24 5.28 -23.33
C SER A 70 7.76 4.91 -23.19
N LEU A 71 7.24 4.66 -21.98
CA LEU A 71 5.87 4.17 -21.83
C LEU A 71 4.91 5.28 -21.40
N ASN A 72 4.07 5.71 -22.35
CA ASN A 72 2.93 6.58 -22.05
C ASN A 72 1.69 5.72 -21.85
N VAL A 73 1.12 5.78 -20.66
CA VAL A 73 -0.12 5.09 -20.28
C VAL A 73 -1.29 6.06 -20.41
N ASN A 74 -2.38 5.61 -21.02
CA ASN A 74 -3.64 6.36 -21.12
C ASN A 74 -4.81 5.36 -21.11
N ASP A 75 -5.05 4.75 -19.96
CA ASP A 75 -5.99 3.67 -19.78
C ASP A 75 -7.39 4.16 -19.42
N GLN A 76 -8.41 3.68 -20.17
CA GLN A 76 -9.80 3.76 -19.72
C GLN A 76 -10.01 2.76 -18.58
N VAL A 77 -10.46 3.25 -17.43
CA VAL A 77 -10.61 2.47 -16.22
C VAL A 77 -11.97 2.68 -15.59
N SER A 78 -12.40 1.72 -14.80
CA SER A 78 -13.51 1.93 -13.86
C SER A 78 -12.95 2.28 -12.48
N VAL A 79 -13.60 3.21 -11.80
CA VAL A 79 -13.24 3.64 -10.43
C VAL A 79 -14.37 3.29 -9.49
N GLU A 80 -14.07 2.56 -8.43
CA GLU A 80 -14.98 2.19 -7.35
C GLU A 80 -14.64 3.00 -6.10
N VAL A 81 -15.63 3.60 -5.45
CA VAL A 81 -15.49 4.21 -4.13
C VAL A 81 -15.42 3.11 -3.08
N ARG A 82 -14.47 3.19 -2.18
CA ARG A 82 -14.23 2.17 -1.14
C ARG A 82 -14.03 2.77 0.26
N GLY A 83 -13.86 1.88 1.24
CA GLY A 83 -13.66 2.24 2.64
C GLY A 83 -14.98 2.51 3.36
N HIS A 84 -14.92 2.55 4.68
CA HIS A 84 -16.07 2.82 5.53
C HIS A 84 -16.01 4.25 6.09
N PHE A 85 -15.16 4.51 7.07
CA PHE A 85 -15.03 5.81 7.73
C PHE A 85 -14.54 6.90 6.75
N ARG A 86 -13.44 6.69 6.04
CA ARG A 86 -12.85 7.70 5.14
C ARG A 86 -13.74 8.02 3.93
N ARG A 87 -14.67 7.13 3.55
CA ARG A 87 -15.63 7.35 2.47
C ARG A 87 -16.55 8.54 2.76
N THR A 88 -17.04 8.64 3.99
CA THR A 88 -17.93 9.71 4.44
C THR A 88 -17.16 10.94 4.91
N TYR A 89 -16.11 10.73 5.68
CA TYR A 89 -15.33 11.79 6.33
C TYR A 89 -14.46 12.60 5.36
N CYS A 90 -13.74 11.93 4.45
CA CYS A 90 -12.78 12.61 3.57
C CYS A 90 -13.44 13.39 2.44
N TYR A 91 -12.79 14.47 1.98
CA TYR A 91 -13.25 15.23 0.82
C TYR A 91 -13.27 14.33 -0.43
N LEU A 92 -12.12 13.77 -0.81
CA LEU A 92 -12.07 12.70 -1.80
C LEU A 92 -12.04 11.34 -1.09
N PRO A 93 -13.00 10.44 -1.39
CA PRO A 93 -13.01 9.12 -0.78
C PRO A 93 -11.83 8.27 -1.28
N PRO A 94 -11.41 7.25 -0.54
CA PRO A 94 -10.50 6.24 -1.05
C PRO A 94 -11.11 5.53 -2.28
N LEU A 95 -10.28 5.25 -3.28
CA LEU A 95 -10.70 4.70 -4.56
C LEU A 95 -10.06 3.33 -4.82
N LYS A 96 -10.67 2.59 -5.75
CA LYS A 96 -10.09 1.40 -6.35
C LYS A 96 -10.15 1.54 -7.86
N LEU A 97 -9.02 1.44 -8.52
CA LEU A 97 -8.90 1.46 -9.96
C LEU A 97 -9.09 0.04 -10.49
N ILE A 98 -9.98 -0.15 -11.46
CA ILE A 98 -10.35 -1.45 -12.02
C ILE A 98 -9.99 -1.47 -13.50
N TYR A 99 -8.95 -2.22 -13.85
CA TYR A 99 -8.41 -2.38 -15.20
C TYR A 99 -8.88 -3.65 -15.90
N LYS A 100 -9.36 -4.66 -15.14
CA LYS A 100 -9.73 -5.99 -15.66
C LYS A 100 -10.78 -5.99 -16.76
N ASN A 101 -11.55 -4.91 -16.88
CA ASN A 101 -12.62 -4.78 -17.88
C ASN A 101 -12.12 -4.19 -19.21
N ASN A 102 -10.83 -3.80 -19.29
CA ASN A 102 -10.23 -3.25 -20.50
C ASN A 102 -8.95 -4.04 -20.85
N PRO A 103 -9.04 -5.08 -21.71
CA PRO A 103 -7.88 -5.87 -22.11
C PRO A 103 -6.78 -5.06 -22.83
N ALA A 104 -7.13 -3.91 -23.38
CA ALA A 104 -6.18 -3.00 -24.05
C ALA A 104 -5.43 -2.08 -23.06
N ALA A 105 -5.79 -2.04 -21.78
CA ALA A 105 -5.11 -1.22 -20.80
C ALA A 105 -3.69 -1.72 -20.51
N ALA A 106 -2.71 -0.81 -20.42
CA ALA A 106 -1.34 -1.15 -20.03
C ALA A 106 -1.31 -1.82 -18.64
N PHE A 107 -2.19 -1.38 -17.74
CA PHE A 107 -2.36 -1.93 -16.38
C PHE A 107 -3.31 -3.14 -16.30
N TYR A 108 -3.80 -3.68 -17.43
CA TYR A 108 -4.75 -4.81 -17.44
C TYR A 108 -4.33 -5.98 -16.56
N ARG A 109 -3.04 -6.34 -16.59
CA ARG A 109 -2.50 -7.45 -15.79
C ARG A 109 -2.54 -7.19 -14.28
N LEU A 110 -2.61 -5.94 -13.85
CA LEU A 110 -2.77 -5.57 -12.44
C LEU A 110 -4.21 -5.77 -11.94
N LYS A 111 -5.15 -6.03 -12.83
CA LYS A 111 -6.58 -6.28 -12.59
C LYS A 111 -7.28 -5.13 -11.86
N SER A 112 -6.97 -4.91 -10.61
CA SER A 112 -7.46 -3.79 -9.81
C SER A 112 -6.44 -3.41 -8.73
N LEU A 113 -6.37 -2.11 -8.44
CA LEU A 113 -5.45 -1.55 -7.44
C LEU A 113 -6.21 -0.64 -6.48
N LYS A 114 -5.96 -0.79 -5.20
CA LYS A 114 -6.40 0.20 -4.21
C LYS A 114 -5.56 1.46 -4.39
N LEU A 115 -6.24 2.61 -4.51
CA LEU A 115 -5.64 3.93 -4.50
C LEU A 115 -5.89 4.55 -3.14
N VAL A 116 -4.82 4.77 -2.39
CA VAL A 116 -4.85 5.48 -1.12
C VAL A 116 -4.48 6.94 -1.40
N ASN A 117 -5.33 7.86 -0.99
CA ASN A 117 -5.20 9.29 -1.23
C ASN A 117 -5.33 10.08 0.08
N THR A 118 -4.93 11.34 0.08
CA THR A 118 -5.11 12.23 1.24
C THR A 118 -6.60 12.42 1.54
N CYS A 119 -6.92 12.55 2.81
CA CYS A 119 -8.30 12.76 3.27
C CYS A 119 -8.84 14.12 2.83
N VAL A 120 -8.06 15.17 3.06
CA VAL A 120 -8.32 16.53 2.61
C VAL A 120 -7.06 17.03 1.89
N PRO A 121 -7.17 17.74 0.75
CA PRO A 121 -6.02 18.17 -0.03
C PRO A 121 -5.30 19.38 0.65
N THR A 122 -4.70 19.12 1.81
CA THR A 122 -3.86 20.06 2.57
C THR A 122 -2.44 19.53 2.69
N PHE A 123 -1.47 20.42 2.90
CA PHE A 123 -0.09 20.03 3.08
C PHE A 123 0.11 19.03 4.24
N SER A 124 -0.53 19.27 5.38
CA SER A 124 -0.44 18.38 6.55
C SER A 124 -0.97 16.96 6.25
N ASN A 125 -2.12 16.85 5.58
CA ASN A 125 -2.67 15.55 5.19
C ASN A 125 -1.79 14.85 4.13
N ASP A 126 -1.14 15.61 3.26
CA ASP A 126 -0.20 15.07 2.28
C ASP A 126 1.04 14.48 2.97
N GLN A 127 1.60 15.17 3.98
CA GLN A 127 2.68 14.63 4.82
C GLN A 127 2.23 13.38 5.60
N ASN A 128 0.99 13.30 6.07
CA ASN A 128 0.45 12.12 6.74
C ASN A 128 0.34 10.93 5.79
N LEU A 129 -0.12 11.13 4.56
CA LEU A 129 -0.15 10.08 3.55
C LEU A 129 1.27 9.57 3.22
N LEU A 130 2.25 10.46 3.11
CA LEU A 130 3.64 10.09 2.88
C LEU A 130 4.22 9.30 4.06
N LYS A 131 3.83 9.60 5.30
CA LYS A 131 4.19 8.78 6.48
C LYS A 131 3.56 7.39 6.41
N GLU A 132 2.27 7.28 6.05
CA GLU A 132 1.62 5.98 5.85
C GLU A 132 2.31 5.17 4.74
N PHE A 133 2.61 5.78 3.59
CA PHE A 133 3.40 5.16 2.52
C PHE A 133 4.75 4.64 3.03
N LEU A 134 5.44 5.44 3.84
CA LEU A 134 6.74 5.08 4.41
C LEU A 134 6.66 3.87 5.34
N ILE A 135 5.58 3.73 6.12
CA ILE A 135 5.34 2.54 6.96
C ILE A 135 5.34 1.26 6.13
N TYR A 136 4.65 1.23 4.98
CA TYR A 136 4.69 0.08 4.09
C TYR A 136 6.10 -0.22 3.59
N LYS A 137 6.88 0.82 3.22
CA LYS A 137 8.27 0.64 2.78
C LYS A 137 9.16 0.09 3.89
N ILE A 138 8.99 0.57 5.11
CA ILE A 138 9.70 0.06 6.30
C ILE A 138 9.32 -1.39 6.56
N TYR A 139 8.03 -1.73 6.50
CA TYR A 139 7.59 -3.10 6.74
C TYR A 139 8.09 -4.09 5.67
N ASN A 140 8.27 -3.63 4.42
CA ASN A 140 8.90 -4.44 3.36
C ASN A 140 10.38 -4.80 3.67
N LEU A 141 11.08 -4.04 4.54
CA LEU A 141 12.42 -4.39 5.01
C LEU A 141 12.42 -5.48 6.10
N ILE A 142 11.30 -5.63 6.80
CA ILE A 142 11.16 -6.56 7.94
C ILE A 142 10.71 -7.95 7.48
N THR A 143 9.77 -8.02 6.52
CA THR A 143 9.20 -9.29 6.05
C THR A 143 8.63 -9.18 4.64
N ASP A 144 8.72 -10.29 3.88
CA ASP A 144 8.07 -10.42 2.58
C ASP A 144 6.54 -10.57 2.68
N LYS A 145 6.02 -10.94 3.86
CA LYS A 145 4.57 -11.03 4.13
C LYS A 145 3.99 -9.65 4.42
N SER A 146 4.14 -8.76 3.45
CA SER A 146 3.82 -7.33 3.53
C SER A 146 3.28 -6.84 2.19
N PHE A 147 2.43 -5.83 2.18
CA PHE A 147 2.01 -5.18 0.94
C PHE A 147 3.13 -4.30 0.39
N ARG A 148 3.33 -4.35 -0.92
CA ARG A 148 4.15 -3.38 -1.65
C ARG A 148 3.27 -2.21 -2.10
N VAL A 149 3.87 -1.03 -2.16
CA VAL A 149 3.18 0.21 -2.52
C VAL A 149 3.98 1.01 -3.54
N ARG A 150 3.28 1.77 -4.40
CA ARG A 150 3.88 2.64 -5.42
C ARG A 150 3.39 4.07 -5.27
N LEU A 151 4.31 5.02 -5.04
CA LEU A 151 4.00 6.42 -4.83
C LEU A 151 3.64 7.14 -6.15
N LEU A 152 2.61 7.97 -6.08
CA LEU A 152 2.15 8.83 -7.15
C LEU A 152 2.15 10.30 -6.71
N ASN A 153 2.51 11.19 -7.62
CA ASN A 153 2.06 12.58 -7.61
C ASN A 153 0.82 12.64 -8.52
N LEU A 154 -0.37 12.68 -7.94
CA LEU A 154 -1.63 12.43 -8.64
C LEU A 154 -2.45 13.71 -8.81
N SER A 155 -2.76 14.04 -10.06
CA SER A 155 -3.69 15.10 -10.42
C SER A 155 -5.08 14.54 -10.70
N TYR A 156 -6.08 14.92 -9.89
CA TYR A 156 -7.49 14.64 -10.15
C TYR A 156 -8.06 15.74 -11.05
N LYS A 157 -8.38 15.38 -12.29
CA LYS A 157 -8.94 16.30 -13.29
C LYS A 157 -10.43 16.05 -13.47
N ASP A 158 -11.22 17.11 -13.28
CA ASP A 158 -12.68 17.01 -13.48
C ASP A 158 -13.03 17.06 -14.97
N ASN A 159 -13.63 15.99 -15.50
CA ASN A 159 -14.06 15.92 -16.90
C ASN A 159 -15.33 16.71 -17.20
N SER A 160 -16.05 17.20 -16.19
CA SER A 160 -17.20 18.08 -16.36
C SER A 160 -16.80 19.57 -16.44
N GLY A 161 -15.53 19.90 -16.17
CA GLY A 161 -15.03 21.27 -16.14
C GLY A 161 -15.56 22.15 -14.99
N LYS A 162 -16.30 21.56 -14.04
CA LYS A 162 -16.97 22.28 -12.93
C LYS A 162 -16.11 22.39 -11.66
N LYS A 163 -15.03 21.62 -11.57
CA LYS A 163 -14.12 21.57 -10.41
C LYS A 163 -12.69 21.84 -10.84
N LYS A 164 -11.93 22.53 -10.00
CA LYS A 164 -10.51 22.74 -10.23
C LYS A 164 -9.75 21.42 -10.09
N THR A 165 -8.66 21.28 -10.82
CA THR A 165 -7.72 20.16 -10.65
C THR A 165 -7.15 20.18 -9.25
N ILE A 166 -7.10 18.99 -8.63
CA ILE A 166 -6.50 18.77 -7.30
C ILE A 166 -5.25 17.90 -7.51
N THR A 167 -4.09 18.39 -7.12
CA THR A 167 -2.84 17.61 -7.17
C THR A 167 -2.38 17.33 -5.74
N GLN A 168 -2.06 16.06 -5.45
CA GLN A 168 -1.63 15.58 -4.14
C GLN A 168 -0.86 14.27 -4.30
N HIS A 169 -0.10 13.87 -3.30
CA HIS A 169 0.44 12.52 -3.28
C HIS A 169 -0.67 11.49 -3.05
N ALA A 170 -0.46 10.33 -3.60
CA ALA A 170 -1.29 9.13 -3.44
C ALA A 170 -0.38 7.90 -3.57
N PHE A 171 -0.85 6.74 -3.17
CA PHE A 171 -0.14 5.51 -3.52
C PHE A 171 -1.08 4.40 -3.97
N LEU A 172 -0.58 3.58 -4.88
CA LEU A 172 -1.23 2.33 -5.28
C LEU A 172 -0.70 1.21 -4.40
N MET A 173 -1.62 0.34 -3.97
CA MET A 173 -1.30 -0.80 -3.11
C MET A 173 -1.47 -2.12 -3.88
N GLU A 174 -0.52 -3.03 -3.66
CA GLU A 174 -0.53 -4.41 -4.16
C GLU A 174 -1.81 -5.15 -3.71
N ASP A 175 -2.32 -6.04 -4.55
CA ASP A 175 -3.44 -6.91 -4.17
C ASP A 175 -2.96 -8.06 -3.27
N ILE A 176 -3.78 -8.48 -2.29
CA ILE A 176 -3.42 -9.58 -1.37
C ILE A 176 -3.10 -10.89 -2.10
N LYS A 177 -3.73 -11.12 -3.25
CA LYS A 177 -3.44 -12.32 -4.07
C LYS A 177 -2.03 -12.31 -4.66
N GLU A 178 -1.49 -11.13 -4.95
CA GLU A 178 -0.10 -11.00 -5.39
C GLU A 178 0.87 -11.17 -4.21
N VAL A 179 0.53 -10.64 -3.03
CA VAL A 179 1.28 -10.91 -1.78
C VAL A 179 1.31 -12.42 -1.50
N ALA A 180 0.17 -13.09 -1.54
CA ALA A 180 0.07 -14.54 -1.34
C ALA A 180 0.93 -15.29 -2.37
N LYS A 181 0.76 -14.99 -3.67
CA LYS A 181 1.46 -15.66 -4.75
C LYS A 181 2.99 -15.59 -4.62
N ARG A 182 3.56 -14.40 -4.32
CA ARG A 182 5.02 -14.25 -4.21
C ARG A 182 5.60 -14.88 -2.93
N ASN A 183 4.75 -15.22 -1.96
CA ASN A 183 5.10 -15.95 -0.75
C ASN A 183 4.75 -17.46 -0.83
N ASN A 184 4.42 -17.99 -2.02
CA ASN A 184 3.94 -19.37 -2.21
C ASN A 184 2.74 -19.71 -1.31
N CYS A 185 1.80 -18.76 -1.19
CA CYS A 185 0.60 -18.86 -0.39
C CYS A 185 -0.66 -18.64 -1.23
N ALA A 186 -1.82 -19.00 -0.67
CA ALA A 186 -3.14 -18.62 -1.14
C ALA A 186 -3.71 -17.48 -0.28
N ASP A 187 -4.56 -16.64 -0.88
CA ASP A 187 -5.38 -15.67 -0.15
C ASP A 187 -6.38 -16.41 0.75
N TRP A 188 -6.29 -16.18 2.04
CA TRP A 188 -7.14 -16.79 3.06
C TRP A 188 -8.06 -15.77 3.75
N THR A 189 -8.21 -14.61 3.13
CA THR A 189 -9.04 -13.49 3.61
C THR A 189 -10.49 -13.94 3.86
N GLY A 190 -11.07 -13.44 4.94
CA GLY A 190 -12.45 -13.73 5.34
C GLY A 190 -12.62 -15.02 6.15
N LYS A 191 -11.57 -15.83 6.32
CA LYS A 191 -11.57 -16.91 7.30
C LYS A 191 -11.40 -16.34 8.70
N LYS A 192 -12.11 -16.90 9.67
CA LYS A 192 -11.95 -16.54 11.08
C LYS A 192 -10.78 -17.34 11.68
N CYS A 193 -9.94 -16.65 12.42
CA CYS A 193 -8.78 -17.23 13.08
C CYS A 193 -8.52 -16.47 14.38
N ASN A 194 -8.19 -17.18 15.44
CA ASN A 194 -7.70 -16.54 16.67
C ASN A 194 -6.23 -16.14 16.47
N THR A 195 -5.79 -15.11 17.17
CA THR A 195 -4.43 -14.59 17.06
C THR A 195 -3.38 -15.68 17.28
N GLU A 196 -3.51 -16.50 18.34
CA GLU A 196 -2.59 -17.60 18.63
C GLU A 196 -2.70 -18.83 17.71
N SER A 197 -3.70 -18.88 16.84
CA SER A 197 -3.80 -19.90 15.79
C SER A 197 -3.10 -19.49 14.49
N THR A 198 -2.50 -18.31 14.44
CA THR A 198 -1.67 -17.85 13.32
C THR A 198 -0.22 -18.32 13.48
N ASP A 199 0.59 -18.21 12.41
CA ASP A 199 2.02 -18.49 12.50
C ASP A 199 2.66 -17.64 13.60
N ARG A 200 3.19 -18.33 14.61
CA ARG A 200 3.64 -17.72 15.87
C ARG A 200 4.76 -16.69 15.66
N ARG A 201 5.72 -17.02 14.78
CA ARG A 201 6.84 -16.13 14.50
C ARG A 201 6.40 -14.89 13.71
N GLN A 202 5.61 -15.08 12.65
CA GLN A 202 5.08 -13.96 11.86
C GLN A 202 4.15 -13.07 12.70
N MET A 203 3.32 -13.65 13.57
CA MET A 203 2.46 -12.88 14.48
C MET A 203 3.27 -12.05 15.47
N THR A 204 4.37 -12.57 15.98
CA THR A 204 5.28 -11.81 16.84
C THR A 204 5.92 -10.64 16.07
N ILE A 205 6.36 -10.87 14.82
CA ILE A 205 6.86 -9.79 13.94
C ILE A 205 5.79 -8.71 13.75
N VAL A 206 4.55 -9.10 13.46
CA VAL A 206 3.42 -8.16 13.30
C VAL A 206 3.23 -7.36 14.57
N ALA A 207 3.08 -8.01 15.72
CA ALA A 207 2.80 -7.33 16.98
C ALA A 207 3.92 -6.36 17.41
N VAL A 208 5.20 -6.73 17.20
CA VAL A 208 6.35 -5.86 17.44
C VAL A 208 6.38 -4.70 16.45
N PHE A 209 6.05 -4.93 15.17
CA PHE A 209 5.98 -3.88 14.18
C PHE A 209 4.86 -2.88 14.48
N GLU A 210 3.67 -3.35 14.81
CA GLU A 210 2.53 -2.51 15.20
C GLU A 210 2.85 -1.68 16.45
N TYR A 211 3.58 -2.26 17.41
CA TYR A 211 4.13 -1.52 18.55
C TYR A 211 5.16 -0.46 18.12
N MET A 212 6.06 -0.80 17.19
CA MET A 212 7.07 0.14 16.67
C MET A 212 6.43 1.40 16.11
N ILE A 213 5.37 1.24 15.30
CA ILE A 213 4.66 2.36 14.69
C ILE A 213 3.56 2.97 15.59
N GLY A 214 3.30 2.37 16.75
CA GLY A 214 2.24 2.81 17.67
C GLY A 214 0.84 2.63 17.08
N ASN A 215 0.61 1.53 16.36
CA ASN A 215 -0.71 1.21 15.83
C ASN A 215 -1.45 0.23 16.75
N THR A 216 -2.62 0.62 17.20
CA THR A 216 -3.50 -0.23 18.00
C THR A 216 -4.80 -0.58 17.27
N ASP A 217 -5.00 -0.09 16.04
CA ASP A 217 -6.22 -0.27 15.26
C ASP A 217 -6.15 -1.52 14.36
N TRP A 218 -5.92 -2.68 14.98
CA TRP A 218 -5.90 -3.96 14.27
C TRP A 218 -6.42 -5.11 15.13
N SER A 219 -6.96 -6.16 14.48
CA SER A 219 -7.45 -7.36 15.19
C SER A 219 -7.53 -8.56 14.25
N VAL A 220 -6.90 -9.68 14.64
CA VAL A 220 -6.96 -10.93 13.89
C VAL A 220 -8.36 -11.57 13.96
N PRO A 221 -8.99 -11.74 15.15
CA PRO A 221 -10.28 -12.45 15.25
C PRO A 221 -11.42 -11.84 14.44
N VAL A 222 -11.38 -10.51 14.24
CA VAL A 222 -12.43 -9.81 13.47
C VAL A 222 -11.94 -9.35 12.07
N ASN A 223 -10.74 -9.78 11.66
CA ASN A 223 -10.12 -9.40 10.36
C ASN A 223 -10.05 -7.88 10.16
N HIS A 224 -9.79 -7.11 11.23
CA HIS A 224 -9.68 -5.67 11.16
C HIS A 224 -8.23 -5.26 10.86
N ASN A 225 -8.03 -4.49 9.80
CA ASN A 225 -6.73 -3.98 9.31
C ASN A 225 -5.65 -5.06 9.13
N ILE A 226 -6.07 -6.31 8.95
CA ILE A 226 -5.20 -7.44 8.60
C ILE A 226 -5.79 -8.26 7.44
N LYS A 227 -4.92 -8.97 6.75
CA LYS A 227 -5.27 -10.05 5.83
C LYS A 227 -4.57 -11.32 6.25
N LEU A 228 -5.14 -12.47 5.87
CA LEU A 228 -4.54 -13.78 6.11
C LEU A 228 -4.13 -14.39 4.77
N ILE A 229 -2.94 -14.99 4.74
CA ILE A 229 -2.47 -15.85 3.66
C ILE A 229 -2.04 -17.19 4.23
N HIS A 230 -2.20 -18.27 3.46
CA HIS A 230 -1.93 -19.63 3.92
C HIS A 230 -1.01 -20.33 2.95
N ALA A 231 -0.01 -21.09 3.45
CA ALA A 231 0.96 -21.81 2.63
C ALA A 231 0.27 -22.81 1.69
N ASN A 232 0.68 -22.84 0.41
CA ASN A 232 0.10 -23.74 -0.60
C ASN A 232 0.51 -25.21 -0.40
N ASN A 233 1.69 -25.42 0.15
CA ASN A 233 2.33 -26.75 0.26
C ASN A 233 2.09 -27.42 1.62
N ASP A 234 1.42 -26.79 2.55
CA ASP A 234 1.13 -27.33 3.88
C ASP A 234 -0.26 -26.90 4.35
N PRO A 235 -1.33 -27.70 4.04
CA PRO A 235 -2.70 -27.40 4.45
C PRO A 235 -2.90 -27.34 5.97
N MET A 236 -1.98 -27.93 6.76
CA MET A 236 -2.06 -27.96 8.22
C MET A 236 -1.28 -26.83 8.89
N SER A 237 -0.53 -26.03 8.11
CA SER A 237 0.20 -24.89 8.65
C SER A 237 -0.74 -23.79 9.17
N SER A 238 -0.25 -23.01 10.11
CA SER A 238 -0.95 -21.81 10.59
C SER A 238 -0.89 -20.70 9.55
N PRO A 239 -1.96 -19.90 9.36
CA PRO A 239 -1.96 -18.80 8.41
C PRO A 239 -1.03 -17.67 8.87
N PHE A 240 -0.48 -16.93 7.91
CA PHE A 240 0.33 -15.76 8.15
C PHE A 240 -0.52 -14.49 8.15
N VAL A 241 -0.28 -13.61 9.11
CA VAL A 241 -0.92 -12.29 9.20
C VAL A 241 -0.16 -11.27 8.36
N VAL A 242 -0.88 -10.48 7.57
CA VAL A 242 -0.39 -9.38 6.75
C VAL A 242 -1.14 -8.11 7.11
N PRO A 243 -0.57 -7.20 7.91
CA PRO A 243 -1.23 -5.97 8.34
C PRO A 243 -1.27 -4.92 7.21
N TYR A 244 -2.23 -4.00 7.32
CA TYR A 244 -2.41 -2.86 6.41
C TYR A 244 -3.27 -1.78 7.07
N ASP A 245 -3.39 -0.60 6.44
CA ASP A 245 -4.20 0.54 6.90
C ASP A 245 -3.63 1.16 8.19
N PHE A 246 -2.49 1.84 8.05
CA PHE A 246 -1.69 2.33 9.18
C PHE A 246 -1.94 3.80 9.53
N ASP A 247 -2.96 4.43 8.96
CA ASP A 247 -3.22 5.85 9.13
C ASP A 247 -3.63 6.27 10.57
N TYR A 248 -4.10 5.31 11.38
CA TYR A 248 -4.40 5.48 12.81
C TYR A 248 -3.17 5.33 13.73
N SER A 249 -2.00 5.02 13.19
CA SER A 249 -0.79 4.82 14.00
C SER A 249 -0.24 6.12 14.58
N GLY A 250 0.45 6.01 15.72
CA GLY A 250 1.20 7.12 16.33
C GLY A 250 2.35 7.64 15.45
N PHE A 251 2.87 6.81 14.56
CA PHE A 251 3.86 7.21 13.55
C PHE A 251 3.26 8.21 12.55
N VAL A 252 2.04 7.98 12.08
CA VAL A 252 1.33 8.91 11.17
C VAL A 252 0.78 10.09 11.95
N ASN A 253 0.13 9.85 13.08
CA ASN A 253 -0.46 10.87 13.96
C ASN A 253 -1.44 11.78 13.21
N THR A 254 -2.46 11.18 12.59
CA THR A 254 -3.53 11.93 11.93
C THR A 254 -4.43 12.62 12.97
N SER A 255 -4.99 13.77 12.61
CA SER A 255 -5.88 14.52 13.51
C SER A 255 -7.20 13.83 13.85
N TYR A 256 -7.58 12.81 13.08
CA TYR A 256 -8.78 12.00 13.33
C TYR A 256 -8.51 10.70 14.08
N ALA A 257 -7.23 10.34 14.29
CA ALA A 257 -6.87 9.14 15.03
C ALA A 257 -7.07 9.37 16.53
N VAL A 258 -7.99 8.62 17.13
CA VAL A 258 -8.30 8.63 18.56
C VAL A 258 -8.04 7.24 19.10
N PRO A 259 -7.30 7.08 20.21
CA PRO A 259 -7.07 5.78 20.79
C PRO A 259 -8.37 5.18 21.35
N ASP A 260 -8.47 3.85 21.37
CA ASP A 260 -9.56 3.15 22.06
C ASP A 260 -9.43 3.37 23.58
N GLU A 261 -10.48 3.87 24.22
CA GLU A 261 -10.52 4.18 25.67
C GLU A 261 -10.11 2.99 26.54
N ARG A 262 -10.39 1.75 26.09
CA ARG A 262 -10.03 0.52 26.81
C ARG A 262 -8.53 0.30 26.93
N LEU A 263 -7.73 0.98 26.13
CA LEU A 263 -6.27 0.87 26.16
C LEU A 263 -5.64 1.70 27.29
N GLY A 264 -6.37 2.69 27.83
CA GLY A 264 -5.88 3.54 28.91
C GLY A 264 -4.72 4.43 28.49
N ILE A 265 -4.72 4.90 27.24
CA ILE A 265 -3.77 5.87 26.68
C ILE A 265 -4.54 7.12 26.23
N GLU A 266 -3.91 8.27 26.31
CA GLU A 266 -4.51 9.57 25.97
C GLU A 266 -4.25 9.96 24.50
N SER A 267 -3.21 9.40 23.91
CA SER A 267 -2.78 9.73 22.55
C SER A 267 -2.36 8.48 21.77
N VAL A 268 -2.67 8.43 20.47
CA VAL A 268 -2.16 7.39 19.55
C VAL A 268 -0.62 7.39 19.46
N ARG A 269 0.04 8.44 19.95
CA ARG A 269 1.50 8.51 20.06
C ARG A 269 2.07 7.58 21.14
N GLU A 270 1.25 7.19 22.11
CA GLU A 270 1.65 6.24 23.15
C GLU A 270 1.58 4.82 22.60
N ARG A 271 2.63 4.04 22.87
CA ARG A 271 2.74 2.67 22.37
C ARG A 271 2.13 1.68 23.35
N VAL A 272 1.26 0.83 22.83
CA VAL A 272 0.72 -0.34 23.55
C VAL A 272 1.06 -1.59 22.75
N TYR A 273 1.71 -2.56 23.40
CA TYR A 273 1.96 -3.86 22.81
C TYR A 273 0.69 -4.72 22.91
N ARG A 274 0.12 -5.07 21.76
CA ARG A 274 -1.10 -5.88 21.64
C ARG A 274 -0.81 -7.31 21.18
N GLY A 275 0.37 -7.81 21.47
CA GLY A 275 0.76 -9.20 21.19
C GLY A 275 0.68 -10.06 22.45
N PHE A 276 0.58 -11.38 22.23
CA PHE A 276 0.68 -12.36 23.31
C PHE A 276 2.09 -12.40 23.89
N PRO A 277 2.24 -12.77 25.18
CA PRO A 277 3.55 -13.03 25.79
C PRO A 277 4.33 -14.08 25.00
N ARG A 278 5.63 -13.85 24.85
CA ARG A 278 6.57 -14.77 24.21
C ARG A 278 7.73 -15.07 25.16
N THR A 279 8.46 -16.15 24.90
CA THR A 279 9.72 -16.38 25.60
C THR A 279 10.74 -15.32 25.19
N MET A 280 11.76 -15.09 26.04
CA MET A 280 12.84 -14.15 25.67
C MET A 280 13.60 -14.59 24.42
N GLU A 281 13.71 -15.88 24.16
CA GLU A 281 14.35 -16.43 22.96
C GLU A 281 13.56 -16.06 21.72
N GLU A 282 12.24 -16.31 21.70
CA GLU A 282 11.34 -15.94 20.59
C GLU A 282 11.33 -14.42 20.32
N LEU A 283 11.38 -13.62 21.41
CA LEU A 283 11.45 -12.16 21.28
C LEU A 283 12.78 -11.71 20.70
N ASN A 284 13.90 -12.21 21.20
CA ASN A 284 15.23 -11.84 20.73
C ASN A 284 15.40 -12.17 19.24
N ASP A 285 14.92 -13.35 18.77
CA ASP A 285 14.94 -13.70 17.34
C ASP A 285 14.21 -12.65 16.49
N VAL A 286 13.06 -12.15 16.96
CA VAL A 286 12.30 -11.13 16.25
C VAL A 286 12.94 -9.75 16.39
N LEU A 287 13.32 -9.31 17.58
CA LEU A 287 13.94 -8.00 17.83
C LEU A 287 15.25 -7.81 17.07
N ASP A 288 15.99 -8.88 16.86
CA ASP A 288 17.20 -8.90 16.03
C ASP A 288 16.93 -8.51 14.57
N ILE A 289 15.76 -8.86 14.02
CA ILE A 289 15.36 -8.43 12.65
C ILE A 289 15.28 -6.92 12.61
N PHE A 290 14.62 -6.29 13.59
CA PHE A 290 14.46 -4.84 13.66
C PHE A 290 15.81 -4.15 13.85
N ASN A 291 16.67 -4.66 14.73
CA ASN A 291 17.99 -4.11 14.94
C ASN A 291 18.88 -4.19 13.69
N LYS A 292 18.88 -5.32 12.97
CA LYS A 292 19.61 -5.49 11.72
C LYS A 292 19.13 -4.54 10.63
N GLN A 293 17.84 -4.19 10.62
CA GLN A 293 17.25 -3.30 9.62
C GLN A 293 17.27 -1.81 10.03
N LYS A 294 17.72 -1.44 11.23
CA LYS A 294 17.70 -0.05 11.72
C LYS A 294 18.32 0.92 10.71
N ALA A 295 19.52 0.63 10.22
CA ALA A 295 20.21 1.50 9.26
C ALA A 295 19.44 1.66 7.95
N ASN A 296 18.88 0.56 7.42
CA ASN A 296 18.07 0.57 6.18
C ASN A 296 16.76 1.33 6.37
N ILE A 297 16.12 1.21 7.51
CA ILE A 297 14.91 1.95 7.88
C ILE A 297 15.20 3.45 7.87
N TYR A 298 16.27 3.89 8.51
CA TYR A 298 16.64 5.31 8.58
C TYR A 298 17.07 5.86 7.19
N ALA A 299 17.78 5.06 6.41
CA ALA A 299 18.09 5.39 5.02
C ALA A 299 16.83 5.57 4.17
N THR A 300 15.83 4.68 4.36
CA THR A 300 14.53 4.76 3.67
C THR A 300 13.77 6.04 4.04
N ILE A 301 13.75 6.43 5.31
CA ILE A 301 13.15 7.70 5.77
C ILE A 301 13.85 8.89 5.11
N ASN A 302 15.18 8.91 5.14
CA ASN A 302 15.97 10.02 4.62
C ASN A 302 15.88 10.16 3.09
N SER A 303 15.72 9.04 2.37
CA SER A 303 15.63 9.02 0.90
C SER A 303 14.31 9.57 0.34
N LEU A 304 13.26 9.68 1.17
CA LEU A 304 11.95 10.17 0.70
C LEU A 304 11.93 11.71 0.65
N ASN A 305 12.38 12.28 -0.47
CA ASN A 305 12.55 13.73 -0.65
C ASN A 305 11.23 14.54 -0.59
N THR A 306 10.07 13.89 -0.69
CA THR A 306 8.75 14.51 -0.57
C THR A 306 8.34 14.80 0.88
N LEU A 307 9.02 14.20 1.87
CA LEU A 307 8.87 14.54 3.28
C LEU A 307 9.74 15.74 3.66
N THR A 308 9.20 16.63 4.50
CA THR A 308 9.99 17.73 5.05
C THR A 308 11.06 17.23 6.03
N ALA A 309 12.12 18.03 6.21
CA ALA A 309 13.17 17.72 7.19
C ALA A 309 12.63 17.58 8.62
N GLU A 310 11.68 18.46 9.00
CA GLU A 310 11.01 18.42 10.29
C GLU A 310 10.21 17.11 10.47
N THR A 311 9.44 16.70 9.45
CA THR A 311 8.69 15.45 9.49
C THR A 311 9.63 14.25 9.63
N LYS A 312 10.75 14.22 8.90
CA LYS A 312 11.76 13.16 9.00
C LYS A 312 12.38 13.10 10.39
N SER A 313 12.78 14.23 10.96
CA SER A 313 13.32 14.30 12.32
C SER A 313 12.32 13.75 13.34
N GLY A 314 11.07 14.22 13.31
CA GLY A 314 10.04 13.74 14.23
C GLY A 314 9.71 12.24 14.12
N ILE A 315 9.87 11.65 12.92
CA ILE A 315 9.77 10.20 12.71
C ILE A 315 10.96 9.48 13.33
N ILE A 316 12.18 9.98 13.11
CA ILE A 316 13.40 9.38 13.62
C ILE A 316 13.39 9.39 15.16
N ASP A 317 13.04 10.53 15.78
CA ASP A 317 12.92 10.65 17.22
C ASP A 317 11.89 9.64 17.79
N TYR A 318 10.76 9.48 17.10
CA TYR A 318 9.74 8.51 17.48
C TYR A 318 10.27 7.07 17.40
N LEU A 319 11.03 6.72 16.37
CA LEU A 319 11.64 5.39 16.23
C LEU A 319 12.80 5.16 17.21
N ASP A 320 13.55 6.20 17.58
CA ASP A 320 14.62 6.08 18.57
C ASP A 320 14.09 5.63 19.95
N ASP A 321 12.89 6.05 20.33
CA ASP A 321 12.21 5.56 21.53
C ASP A 321 11.93 4.05 21.47
N PHE A 322 11.47 3.56 20.30
CA PHE A 322 11.30 2.14 20.08
C PHE A 322 12.63 1.39 20.21
N TYR A 323 13.68 1.87 19.55
CA TYR A 323 15.00 1.23 19.60
C TYR A 323 15.62 1.26 21.01
N ARG A 324 15.39 2.31 21.80
CA ARG A 324 15.76 2.33 23.23
C ARG A 324 15.04 1.24 24.02
N THR A 325 13.75 1.04 23.75
CA THR A 325 12.95 0.00 24.41
C THR A 325 13.46 -1.40 24.10
N ILE A 326 13.65 -1.73 22.81
CA ILE A 326 14.02 -3.10 22.40
C ILE A 326 15.47 -3.45 22.71
N ASN A 327 16.34 -2.48 22.97
CA ASN A 327 17.74 -2.68 23.35
C ASN A 327 17.99 -2.61 24.87
N ASN A 328 16.92 -2.54 25.66
CA ASN A 328 17.00 -2.61 27.12
C ASN A 328 16.27 -3.87 27.63
N PRO A 329 16.96 -4.88 28.15
CA PRO A 329 16.36 -6.16 28.57
C PRO A 329 15.20 -6.02 29.55
N SER A 330 15.30 -5.09 30.52
CA SER A 330 14.22 -4.84 31.48
C SER A 330 12.99 -4.25 30.83
N SER A 331 13.19 -3.33 29.87
CA SER A 331 12.09 -2.75 29.08
C SER A 331 11.44 -3.78 28.16
N VAL A 332 12.23 -4.65 27.51
CA VAL A 332 11.73 -5.77 26.69
C VAL A 332 10.83 -6.67 27.53
N LYS A 333 11.31 -7.14 28.69
CA LYS A 333 10.53 -8.00 29.58
C LYS A 333 9.24 -7.32 30.04
N ARG A 334 9.31 -6.06 30.47
CA ARG A 334 8.15 -5.30 30.92
C ARG A 334 7.13 -5.12 29.79
N THR A 335 7.58 -4.68 28.59
CA THR A 335 6.69 -4.30 27.48
C THR A 335 6.06 -5.52 26.80
N PHE A 336 6.88 -6.53 26.46
CA PHE A 336 6.46 -7.61 25.56
C PHE A 336 6.06 -8.90 26.29
N ILE A 337 6.31 -8.98 27.62
CA ILE A 337 5.94 -10.15 28.43
C ILE A 337 4.97 -9.74 29.55
N THR A 338 5.41 -8.84 30.46
CA THR A 338 4.60 -8.51 31.65
C THR A 338 3.35 -7.71 31.31
N ASN A 339 3.46 -6.72 30.41
CA ASN A 339 2.38 -5.83 29.99
C ASN A 339 1.78 -6.25 28.64
N ALA A 340 2.08 -7.45 28.15
CA ALA A 340 1.49 -7.94 26.92
C ALA A 340 -0.03 -8.00 27.04
N ARG A 341 -0.73 -7.48 26.04
CA ARG A 341 -2.20 -7.42 25.98
C ARG A 341 -2.66 -7.91 24.62
N GLU A 342 -3.66 -8.75 24.61
CA GLU A 342 -4.37 -9.14 23.41
C GLU A 342 -5.32 -8.03 22.94
#